data_29038573d7d167cd6ad63864f7913ef3
#
_entry.id   29038573d7d167cd6ad63864f7913ef3
#
_cell.length_a   1.000
_cell.length_b   1.000
_cell.length_c   1.000
_cell.angle_alpha   90.00
_cell.angle_beta   90.00
_cell.angle_gamma   90.00
#
_symmetry.space_group_name_H-M   'P 1'
#
loop_
_entity.id
_entity.type
_entity.pdbx_description
1 polymer ?
#
loop_
_entity_poly.entity_id
_entity_poly.type
_entity_poly.pdbx_seq_one_letter_code
_entity_poly.pdbx_strand_id
1 'polypeptide(L)'
;MRPAAVLYRLSALQKKEYAIMNEKNPPVVYLRGMTDEQIRERLAKIKCFLLDMDGTFYLGDKLIDGSLGFLAALKRTGRTARFLTNNSSKSASVYKKKLEKMGVEEEYRDVMSSGHATAHYCLQHFPGKKCYLLGNSMLREEMISMGLELTEDDADYVIVAFDTTLDYAKMCKVCDYIRYGKPYIATHPDYNCPTETGFIPDMGAIMAFIEASTGRKADVILGKPYKGIVDEALMRTGFALDEMAMVGDRLYTDVATGVNHGMTGILVLSGEATMETVENSDVEPHLIFGKLADMIPYL
;
A
#
# COMPACT_ATOMS: atom_id res chain seq x y z
N MET A 1 8.55 -15.44 -26.17
CA MET A 1 8.03 -14.31 -26.96
C MET A 1 6.91 -13.68 -26.15
N ARG A 2 7.15 -12.54 -25.53
CA ARG A 2 6.14 -11.79 -24.78
C ARG A 2 5.30 -10.99 -25.79
N PRO A 3 3.99 -10.88 -25.63
CA PRO A 3 3.19 -10.01 -26.48
C PRO A 3 3.40 -8.56 -26.02
N ALA A 4 4.34 -7.88 -26.61
CA ALA A 4 4.32 -6.43 -26.66
C ALA A 4 3.09 -6.03 -27.50
N ALA A 5 2.31 -5.09 -27.01
CA ALA A 5 1.30 -4.40 -27.79
C ALA A 5 -0.17 -4.72 -27.54
N VAL A 6 -0.72 -4.16 -26.46
CA VAL A 6 -2.16 -3.93 -26.43
C VAL A 6 -2.49 -2.43 -26.65
N LEU A 7 -1.59 -1.51 -26.32
CA LEU A 7 -1.72 -0.09 -26.65
C LEU A 7 -1.51 0.26 -28.13
N TYR A 8 -0.87 -0.60 -28.91
CA TYR A 8 -0.60 -0.35 -30.34
C TYR A 8 -1.78 -0.65 -31.28
N ARG A 9 -2.92 -1.11 -30.77
CA ARG A 9 -4.08 -1.42 -31.62
C ARG A 9 -5.11 -0.30 -31.75
N LEU A 10 -4.87 0.85 -31.14
CA LEU A 10 -5.66 2.03 -31.48
C LEU A 10 -5.27 2.51 -32.89
N SER A 11 -6.25 2.64 -33.77
CA SER A 11 -6.04 3.22 -35.09
C SER A 11 -5.49 4.65 -34.97
N ALA A 12 -4.84 5.16 -36.03
CA ALA A 12 -4.34 6.53 -36.04
C ALA A 12 -5.43 7.57 -35.79
N LEU A 13 -6.69 7.25 -36.15
CA LEU A 13 -7.87 8.07 -35.86
C LEU A 13 -8.22 8.06 -34.37
N GLN A 14 -8.24 6.89 -33.74
CA GLN A 14 -8.49 6.74 -32.32
C GLN A 14 -7.38 7.38 -31.45
N LYS A 15 -6.12 7.36 -31.92
CA LYS A 15 -5.02 8.08 -31.28
C LYS A 15 -5.18 9.59 -31.38
N LYS A 16 -5.76 10.08 -32.46
CA LYS A 16 -6.02 11.50 -32.70
C LYS A 16 -7.23 12.01 -31.93
N GLU A 17 -8.29 11.22 -31.85
CA GLU A 17 -9.46 11.47 -30.99
C GLU A 17 -9.07 11.42 -29.50
N TYR A 18 -8.24 10.46 -29.11
CA TYR A 18 -7.65 10.36 -27.79
C TYR A 18 -6.81 11.59 -27.41
N ALA A 19 -6.02 12.13 -28.33
CA ALA A 19 -5.21 13.34 -28.10
C ALA A 19 -6.09 14.63 -28.00
N ILE A 20 -7.22 14.70 -28.72
CA ILE A 20 -8.12 15.87 -28.72
C ILE A 20 -9.01 15.90 -27.48
N MET A 21 -9.37 14.75 -26.92
CA MET A 21 -10.11 14.67 -25.64
C MET A 21 -9.28 15.06 -24.42
N ASN A 22 -7.95 15.17 -24.58
CA ASN A 22 -6.98 15.31 -23.48
C ASN A 22 -6.73 16.74 -22.99
N GLU A 23 -7.34 17.76 -23.55
CA GLU A 23 -7.08 19.15 -23.10
C GLU A 23 -7.94 19.59 -21.91
N LYS A 24 -8.97 18.84 -21.52
CA LYS A 24 -9.89 19.23 -20.40
C LYS A 24 -10.25 18.15 -19.39
N ASN A 25 -10.00 16.86 -19.66
CA ASN A 25 -10.16 15.77 -18.70
C ASN A 25 -9.07 14.73 -18.92
N PRO A 26 -8.31 14.31 -17.89
CA PRO A 26 -7.35 13.22 -18.03
C PRO A 26 -8.12 11.94 -18.43
N PRO A 27 -7.59 11.17 -19.38
CA PRO A 27 -8.32 10.02 -19.90
C PRO A 27 -8.37 8.89 -18.88
N VAL A 28 -9.50 8.26 -18.78
CA VAL A 28 -9.61 6.92 -18.23
C VAL A 28 -8.87 5.98 -19.16
N VAL A 29 -7.87 5.26 -18.63
CA VAL A 29 -7.07 4.33 -19.42
C VAL A 29 -7.65 2.94 -19.26
N TYR A 30 -8.16 2.38 -20.35
CA TYR A 30 -8.73 1.04 -20.37
C TYR A 30 -7.65 0.02 -20.71
N LEU A 31 -7.46 -0.98 -19.84
CA LEU A 31 -6.71 -2.16 -20.18
C LEU A 31 -7.58 -3.12 -21.02
N ARG A 32 -7.00 -3.67 -22.08
CA ARG A 32 -7.59 -4.75 -22.90
C ARG A 32 -8.90 -4.39 -23.61
N GLY A 33 -9.13 -3.11 -23.89
CA GLY A 33 -10.31 -2.71 -24.66
C GLY A 33 -11.65 -2.90 -23.93
N MET A 34 -11.65 -2.83 -22.60
CA MET A 34 -12.89 -2.86 -21.82
C MET A 34 -13.80 -1.69 -22.20
N THR A 35 -15.08 -1.94 -22.26
CA THR A 35 -16.10 -0.91 -22.44
C THR A 35 -16.44 -0.26 -21.11
N ASP A 36 -17.07 0.93 -21.16
CA ASP A 36 -17.58 1.63 -19.97
C ASP A 36 -18.52 0.75 -19.14
N GLU A 37 -19.32 -0.09 -19.80
CA GLU A 37 -20.25 -1.00 -19.14
C GLU A 37 -19.51 -2.08 -18.36
N GLN A 38 -18.48 -2.69 -18.95
CA GLN A 38 -17.66 -3.69 -18.28
C GLN A 38 -16.92 -3.10 -17.07
N ILE A 39 -16.50 -1.83 -17.13
CA ILE A 39 -15.90 -1.13 -15.99
C ILE A 39 -16.94 -0.94 -14.89
N ARG A 40 -18.14 -0.46 -15.23
CA ARG A 40 -19.25 -0.29 -14.28
C ARG A 40 -19.62 -1.63 -13.62
N GLU A 41 -19.76 -2.70 -14.39
CA GLU A 41 -20.05 -4.04 -13.87
C GLU A 41 -18.98 -4.51 -12.87
N ARG A 42 -17.70 -4.28 -13.18
CA ARG A 42 -16.62 -4.64 -12.26
C ARG A 42 -16.67 -3.81 -10.98
N LEU A 43 -16.81 -2.49 -11.10
CA LEU A 43 -16.87 -1.59 -9.95
C LEU A 43 -18.17 -1.73 -9.14
N ALA A 44 -19.27 -2.18 -9.76
CA ALA A 44 -20.53 -2.42 -9.05
C ALA A 44 -20.44 -3.46 -7.93
N LYS A 45 -19.50 -4.40 -8.03
CA LYS A 45 -19.25 -5.42 -7.00
C LYS A 45 -18.48 -4.89 -5.80
N ILE A 46 -17.76 -3.79 -5.97
CA ILE A 46 -16.87 -3.25 -4.94
C ILE A 46 -17.67 -2.42 -3.94
N LYS A 47 -17.59 -2.82 -2.68
CA LYS A 47 -18.20 -2.13 -1.53
C LYS A 47 -17.18 -1.32 -0.73
N CYS A 48 -15.91 -1.77 -0.71
CA CYS A 48 -14.84 -1.11 0.04
C CYS A 48 -13.61 -0.90 -0.85
N PHE A 49 -13.14 0.34 -0.92
CA PHE A 49 -11.90 0.72 -1.60
C PHE A 49 -10.78 0.87 -0.58
N LEU A 50 -9.76 0.03 -0.69
CA LEU A 50 -8.51 0.16 0.05
C LEU A 50 -7.62 1.11 -0.74
N LEU A 51 -7.37 2.30 -0.20
CA LEU A 51 -6.65 3.35 -0.88
C LEU A 51 -5.22 3.45 -0.35
N ASP A 52 -4.23 3.35 -1.22
CA ASP A 52 -2.92 3.85 -0.88
C ASP A 52 -2.96 5.37 -0.66
N MET A 53 -1.92 5.93 -0.08
CA MET A 53 -1.93 7.33 0.38
C MET A 53 -1.11 8.24 -0.52
N ASP A 54 0.21 8.11 -0.51
CA ASP A 54 1.11 9.00 -1.24
C ASP A 54 1.21 8.59 -2.70
N GLY A 55 0.96 9.50 -3.63
CA GLY A 55 0.84 9.20 -5.07
C GLY A 55 -0.56 8.77 -5.51
N THR A 56 -1.45 8.41 -4.58
CA THR A 56 -2.82 7.94 -4.85
C THR A 56 -3.88 8.93 -4.41
N PHE A 57 -3.88 9.33 -3.14
CA PHE A 57 -4.86 10.25 -2.56
C PHE A 57 -4.31 11.66 -2.42
N TYR A 58 -3.03 11.78 -2.08
CA TYR A 58 -2.27 13.02 -2.00
C TYR A 58 -0.83 12.82 -2.51
N LEU A 59 -0.10 13.90 -2.75
CA LEU A 59 1.34 13.89 -3.01
C LEU A 59 1.99 14.88 -2.05
N GLY A 60 2.86 14.38 -1.15
CA GLY A 60 3.35 15.18 -0.03
C GLY A 60 2.20 15.74 0.81
N ASP A 61 2.07 17.04 0.92
CA ASP A 61 1.00 17.71 1.68
C ASP A 61 -0.15 18.23 0.82
N LYS A 62 -0.19 17.89 -0.48
CA LYS A 62 -1.22 18.36 -1.42
C LYS A 62 -2.12 17.22 -1.85
N LEU A 63 -3.44 17.41 -1.70
CA LEU A 63 -4.42 16.50 -2.28
C LEU A 63 -4.25 16.40 -3.78
N ILE A 64 -4.35 15.18 -4.33
CA ILE A 64 -4.54 14.97 -5.76
C ILE A 64 -5.96 15.42 -6.11
N ASP A 65 -6.06 16.17 -7.22
CA ASP A 65 -7.32 16.76 -7.64
C ASP A 65 -8.45 15.73 -7.77
N GLY A 66 -9.57 16.02 -7.11
CA GLY A 66 -10.77 15.19 -7.07
C GLY A 66 -10.78 14.07 -6.03
N SER A 67 -9.73 13.91 -5.20
CA SER A 67 -9.69 12.86 -4.16
C SER A 67 -10.83 12.96 -3.15
N LEU A 68 -11.16 14.17 -2.66
CA LEU A 68 -12.33 14.37 -1.79
C LEU A 68 -13.65 14.11 -2.53
N GLY A 69 -13.73 14.50 -3.82
CA GLY A 69 -14.87 14.21 -4.68
C GLY A 69 -15.12 12.71 -4.85
N PHE A 70 -14.05 11.91 -4.92
CA PHE A 70 -14.15 10.46 -4.97
C PHE A 70 -14.76 9.89 -3.67
N LEU A 71 -14.29 10.30 -2.49
CA LEU A 71 -14.89 9.87 -1.22
C LEU A 71 -16.38 10.27 -1.12
N ALA A 72 -16.70 11.50 -1.54
CA ALA A 72 -18.09 11.94 -1.59
C ALA A 72 -18.96 11.12 -2.57
N ALA A 73 -18.38 10.63 -3.68
CA ALA A 73 -19.06 9.74 -4.61
C ALA A 73 -19.29 8.35 -4.01
N LEU A 74 -18.31 7.80 -3.29
CA LEU A 74 -18.48 6.54 -2.56
C LEU A 74 -19.62 6.63 -1.55
N LYS A 75 -19.68 7.71 -0.78
CA LYS A 75 -20.77 7.95 0.19
C LYS A 75 -22.15 7.96 -0.48
N ARG A 76 -22.29 8.68 -1.60
CA ARG A 76 -23.56 8.75 -2.35
C ARG A 76 -24.01 7.40 -2.90
N THR A 77 -23.07 6.51 -3.20
CA THR A 77 -23.35 5.18 -3.77
C THR A 77 -23.37 4.05 -2.73
N GLY A 78 -23.32 4.39 -1.42
CA GLY A 78 -23.36 3.42 -0.32
C GLY A 78 -22.11 2.56 -0.20
N ARG A 79 -20.98 3.04 -0.75
CA ARG A 79 -19.66 2.39 -0.67
C ARG A 79 -18.78 3.09 0.35
N THR A 80 -17.71 2.42 0.76
CA THR A 80 -16.75 2.99 1.71
C THR A 80 -15.32 2.91 1.21
N ALA A 81 -14.42 3.60 1.92
CA ALA A 81 -12.97 3.49 1.73
C ALA A 81 -12.25 3.34 3.05
N ARG A 82 -11.04 2.75 3.00
CA ARG A 82 -10.06 2.71 4.08
C ARG A 82 -8.69 2.99 3.50
N PHE A 83 -7.86 3.71 4.24
CA PHE A 83 -6.48 3.94 3.82
C PHE A 83 -5.59 2.78 4.24
N LEU A 84 -4.64 2.42 3.35
CA LEU A 84 -3.74 1.29 3.54
C LEU A 84 -2.31 1.68 3.16
N THR A 85 -1.39 1.70 4.13
CA THR A 85 -0.01 2.12 3.90
C THR A 85 1.01 1.08 4.37
N ASN A 86 2.11 0.94 3.60
CA ASN A 86 3.27 0.17 4.03
C ASN A 86 4.13 0.92 5.05
N ASN A 87 4.05 2.24 5.07
CA ASN A 87 4.93 3.03 5.92
C ASN A 87 4.68 2.77 7.42
N SER A 88 5.64 2.13 8.07
CA SER A 88 5.64 1.80 9.50
C SER A 88 6.41 2.83 10.35
N SER A 89 6.97 3.89 9.76
CA SER A 89 7.69 4.93 10.50
C SER A 89 6.79 5.98 11.18
N LYS A 90 5.49 5.95 10.87
CA LYS A 90 4.50 6.86 11.45
C LYS A 90 3.34 6.06 12.02
N SER A 91 2.80 6.51 13.15
CA SER A 91 1.60 5.89 13.72
C SER A 91 0.34 6.26 12.93
N ALA A 92 -0.70 5.44 13.03
CA ALA A 92 -2.02 5.72 12.42
C ALA A 92 -2.59 7.06 12.90
N SER A 93 -2.31 7.49 14.12
CA SER A 93 -2.75 8.78 14.66
C SER A 93 -2.16 9.97 13.91
N VAL A 94 -0.91 9.87 13.45
CA VAL A 94 -0.27 10.92 12.64
C VAL A 94 -0.96 11.03 11.28
N TYR A 95 -1.25 9.90 10.64
CA TYR A 95 -1.99 9.88 9.37
C TYR A 95 -3.42 10.41 9.53
N LYS A 96 -4.13 10.01 10.61
CA LYS A 96 -5.47 10.51 10.91
C LYS A 96 -5.50 12.05 11.00
N LYS A 97 -4.53 12.65 11.70
CA LYS A 97 -4.38 14.11 11.80
C LYS A 97 -4.05 14.77 10.46
N LYS A 98 -3.23 14.10 9.62
CA LYS A 98 -2.91 14.59 8.28
C LYS A 98 -4.16 14.61 7.39
N LEU A 99 -4.92 13.53 7.36
CA LEU A 99 -6.17 13.42 6.61
C LEU A 99 -7.21 14.44 7.08
N GLU A 100 -7.30 14.68 8.39
CA GLU A 100 -8.16 15.71 8.96
C GLU A 100 -7.81 17.12 8.45
N LYS A 101 -6.52 17.49 8.46
CA LYS A 101 -6.05 18.78 7.91
C LYS A 101 -6.34 18.92 6.42
N MET A 102 -6.41 17.81 5.68
CA MET A 102 -6.76 17.76 4.26
C MET A 102 -8.27 17.80 4.02
N GLY A 103 -9.12 17.85 5.06
CA GLY A 103 -10.58 17.94 4.94
C GLY A 103 -11.27 16.59 4.70
N VAL A 104 -10.61 15.47 4.95
CA VAL A 104 -11.23 14.14 4.88
C VAL A 104 -12.24 14.00 6.02
N GLU A 105 -13.45 13.51 5.74
CA GLU A 105 -14.48 13.25 6.75
C GLU A 105 -14.03 12.16 7.74
N GLU A 106 -14.47 12.22 9.01
CA GLU A 106 -14.00 11.34 10.08
C GLU A 106 -14.19 9.85 9.77
N GLU A 107 -15.30 9.50 9.13
CA GLU A 107 -15.62 8.11 8.75
C GLU A 107 -14.61 7.47 7.81
N TYR A 108 -13.84 8.27 7.06
CA TYR A 108 -12.79 7.82 6.13
C TYR A 108 -11.38 7.95 6.71
N ARG A 109 -11.17 8.46 7.92
CA ARG A 109 -9.83 8.66 8.50
C ARG A 109 -9.25 7.40 9.13
N ASP A 110 -9.86 6.24 8.92
CA ASP A 110 -9.30 4.97 9.39
C ASP A 110 -8.12 4.54 8.50
N VAL A 111 -6.95 4.38 9.11
CA VAL A 111 -5.70 4.04 8.42
C VAL A 111 -5.19 2.70 8.94
N MET A 112 -5.01 1.78 8.04
CA MET A 112 -4.35 0.49 8.27
C MET A 112 -2.89 0.60 7.81
N SER A 113 -1.96 0.19 8.64
CA SER A 113 -0.53 0.20 8.34
C SER A 113 0.08 -1.19 8.37
N SER A 114 1.24 -1.35 7.73
CA SER A 114 2.03 -2.56 7.89
C SER A 114 2.42 -2.83 9.36
N GLY A 115 2.53 -1.77 10.18
CA GLY A 115 2.73 -1.88 11.62
C GLY A 115 1.55 -2.57 12.32
N HIS A 116 0.30 -2.19 11.98
CA HIS A 116 -0.91 -2.87 12.50
C HIS A 116 -0.95 -4.34 12.10
N ALA A 117 -0.77 -4.63 10.81
CA ALA A 117 -0.74 -6.01 10.33
C ALA A 117 0.32 -6.86 11.05
N THR A 118 1.50 -6.25 11.30
CA THR A 118 2.59 -6.90 12.02
C THR A 118 2.22 -7.16 13.48
N ALA A 119 1.64 -6.20 14.17
CA ALA A 119 1.25 -6.36 15.56
C ALA A 119 0.19 -7.47 15.72
N HIS A 120 -0.87 -7.45 14.91
CA HIS A 120 -1.91 -8.49 14.95
C HIS A 120 -1.36 -9.87 14.62
N TYR A 121 -0.50 -9.98 13.59
CA TYR A 121 0.18 -11.23 13.27
C TYR A 121 0.97 -11.74 14.48
N CYS A 122 1.78 -10.89 15.11
CA CYS A 122 2.61 -11.30 16.24
C CYS A 122 1.79 -11.70 17.47
N LEU A 123 0.73 -10.97 17.79
CA LEU A 123 -0.19 -11.35 18.88
C LEU A 123 -0.83 -12.72 18.66
N GLN A 124 -1.14 -13.07 17.42
CA GLN A 124 -1.74 -14.34 17.06
C GLN A 124 -0.72 -15.50 17.07
N HIS A 125 0.50 -15.28 16.55
CA HIS A 125 1.49 -16.33 16.32
C HIS A 125 2.51 -16.47 17.45
N PHE A 126 2.70 -15.43 18.26
CA PHE A 126 3.64 -15.39 19.38
C PHE A 126 2.95 -14.93 20.68
N PRO A 127 1.83 -15.55 21.11
CA PRO A 127 1.10 -15.11 22.29
C PRO A 127 1.97 -15.16 23.54
N GLY A 128 2.04 -14.08 24.32
CA GLY A 128 2.81 -13.96 25.57
C GLY A 128 4.34 -13.98 25.39
N LYS A 129 4.81 -13.76 24.15
CA LYS A 129 6.24 -13.68 23.82
C LYS A 129 6.72 -12.25 23.74
N LYS A 130 7.97 -12.02 24.13
CA LYS A 130 8.63 -10.72 24.09
C LYS A 130 9.33 -10.50 22.75
N CYS A 131 9.19 -9.29 22.17
CA CYS A 131 9.90 -8.99 20.95
C CYS A 131 10.90 -7.85 21.10
N TYR A 132 12.01 -7.95 20.35
CA TYR A 132 12.86 -6.81 20.06
C TYR A 132 12.32 -6.08 18.83
N LEU A 133 12.08 -4.79 18.95
CA LEU A 133 11.62 -3.96 17.84
C LEU A 133 12.76 -3.07 17.36
N LEU A 134 13.24 -3.32 16.14
CA LEU A 134 13.99 -2.32 15.38
C LEU A 134 12.95 -1.41 14.71
N GLY A 135 12.73 -0.24 15.30
CA GLY A 135 11.73 0.73 14.89
C GLY A 135 11.88 2.03 15.70
N ASN A 136 11.22 3.09 15.25
CA ASN A 136 11.24 4.37 15.95
C ASN A 136 10.25 4.40 17.14
N SER A 137 10.29 5.49 17.92
CA SER A 137 9.47 5.63 19.12
C SER A 137 7.96 5.63 18.82
N MET A 138 7.52 6.20 17.69
CA MET A 138 6.10 6.25 17.33
C MET A 138 5.52 4.86 17.09
N LEU A 139 6.24 4.02 16.35
CA LEU A 139 5.83 2.64 16.13
C LEU A 139 5.90 1.82 17.43
N ARG A 140 6.92 2.06 18.26
CA ARG A 140 7.06 1.41 19.58
C ARG A 140 5.84 1.68 20.46
N GLU A 141 5.42 2.91 20.58
CA GLU A 141 4.24 3.29 21.35
C GLU A 141 2.96 2.66 20.80
N GLU A 142 2.79 2.65 19.47
CA GLU A 142 1.65 2.03 18.83
C GLU A 142 1.60 0.52 19.09
N MET A 143 2.70 -0.22 18.91
CA MET A 143 2.78 -1.65 19.17
C MET A 143 2.51 -2.01 20.64
N ILE A 144 3.04 -1.23 21.58
CA ILE A 144 2.73 -1.41 23.02
C ILE A 144 1.23 -1.19 23.28
N SER A 145 0.64 -0.14 22.70
CA SER A 145 -0.79 0.15 22.85
C SER A 145 -1.69 -0.95 22.29
N MET A 146 -1.19 -1.71 21.30
CA MET A 146 -1.87 -2.88 20.73
C MET A 146 -1.67 -4.16 21.55
N GLY A 147 -0.78 -4.13 22.56
CA GLY A 147 -0.60 -5.24 23.48
C GLY A 147 0.67 -6.08 23.27
N LEU A 148 1.61 -5.64 22.40
CA LEU A 148 2.89 -6.33 22.29
C LEU A 148 3.78 -6.05 23.50
N GLU A 149 4.45 -7.07 23.99
CA GLU A 149 5.47 -6.95 25.02
C GLU A 149 6.84 -6.73 24.36
N LEU A 150 7.33 -5.48 24.41
CA LEU A 150 8.64 -5.12 23.85
C LEU A 150 9.75 -5.23 24.89
N THR A 151 10.90 -5.74 24.48
CA THR A 151 12.08 -5.88 25.33
C THR A 151 13.34 -5.44 24.59
N GLU A 152 14.32 -4.96 25.35
CA GLU A 152 15.67 -4.74 24.81
C GLU A 152 16.52 -6.01 24.93
N ASP A 153 16.25 -6.85 25.92
CA ASP A 153 17.02 -8.05 26.20
C ASP A 153 16.12 -9.29 26.22
N ASP A 154 16.68 -10.46 25.91
CA ASP A 154 16.00 -11.76 25.94
C ASP A 154 14.73 -11.83 25.08
N ALA A 155 14.77 -11.25 23.88
CA ALA A 155 13.66 -11.34 22.95
C ALA A 155 13.45 -12.77 22.42
N ASP A 156 12.19 -13.18 22.33
CA ASP A 156 11.79 -14.45 21.70
C ASP A 156 11.82 -14.37 20.18
N TYR A 157 11.51 -13.20 19.62
CA TYR A 157 11.49 -12.90 18.19
C TYR A 157 11.83 -11.42 17.94
N VAL A 158 12.12 -11.07 16.68
CA VAL A 158 12.41 -9.70 16.29
C VAL A 158 11.40 -9.19 15.26
N ILE A 159 11.02 -7.91 15.40
CA ILE A 159 10.31 -7.15 14.40
C ILE A 159 11.26 -6.11 13.83
N VAL A 160 11.39 -6.08 12.51
CA VAL A 160 12.15 -5.06 11.79
C VAL A 160 11.19 -4.19 11.01
N ALA A 161 11.29 -2.88 11.23
CA ALA A 161 10.40 -1.88 10.67
C ALA A 161 11.20 -0.73 10.05
N PHE A 162 10.52 0.16 9.36
CA PHE A 162 11.12 1.38 8.83
C PHE A 162 11.46 2.33 9.99
N ASP A 163 12.73 2.33 10.37
CA ASP A 163 13.25 3.15 11.47
C ASP A 163 14.04 4.35 10.94
N THR A 164 13.41 5.53 10.96
CA THR A 164 14.05 6.79 10.59
C THR A 164 15.04 7.31 11.65
N THR A 165 15.18 6.59 12.77
CA THR A 165 16.15 6.87 13.86
C THR A 165 17.18 5.76 13.98
N LEU A 166 17.39 4.97 12.89
CA LEU A 166 18.31 3.86 12.84
C LEU A 166 19.73 4.29 13.18
N ASP A 167 20.38 3.52 14.04
CA ASP A 167 21.78 3.68 14.39
C ASP A 167 22.52 2.33 14.33
N TYR A 168 23.85 2.39 14.45
CA TYR A 168 24.69 1.20 14.33
C TYR A 168 24.46 0.21 15.48
N ALA A 169 24.16 0.67 16.69
CA ALA A 169 23.92 -0.20 17.85
C ALA A 169 22.64 -1.02 17.65
N LYS A 170 21.58 -0.40 17.16
CA LYS A 170 20.33 -1.11 16.79
C LYS A 170 20.59 -2.17 15.72
N MET A 171 21.40 -1.84 14.69
CA MET A 171 21.75 -2.79 13.63
C MET A 171 22.56 -3.97 14.15
N CYS A 172 23.55 -3.75 15.01
CA CYS A 172 24.28 -4.83 15.66
C CYS A 172 23.35 -5.75 16.43
N LYS A 173 22.50 -5.17 17.28
CA LYS A 173 21.61 -5.93 18.16
C LYS A 173 20.59 -6.78 17.39
N VAL A 174 19.96 -6.24 16.36
CA VAL A 174 19.01 -7.01 15.53
C VAL A 174 19.71 -8.13 14.77
N CYS A 175 20.92 -7.86 14.23
CA CYS A 175 21.70 -8.89 13.55
C CYS A 175 22.10 -10.02 14.48
N ASP A 176 22.43 -9.73 15.75
CA ASP A 176 22.78 -10.77 16.73
C ASP A 176 21.58 -11.66 17.04
N TYR A 177 20.40 -11.11 17.32
CA TYR A 177 19.18 -11.90 17.50
C TYR A 177 18.91 -12.82 16.31
N ILE A 178 19.05 -12.28 15.08
CA ILE A 178 18.81 -13.04 13.85
C ILE A 178 19.84 -14.16 13.67
N ARG A 179 21.13 -13.92 13.96
CA ARG A 179 22.20 -14.95 13.93
C ARG A 179 21.95 -16.07 14.95
N TYR A 180 21.41 -15.73 16.12
CA TYR A 180 21.02 -16.71 17.14
C TYR A 180 19.72 -17.47 16.80
N GLY A 181 19.18 -17.29 15.59
CA GLY A 181 18.04 -18.06 15.11
C GLY A 181 16.68 -17.57 15.59
N LYS A 182 16.58 -16.36 16.15
CA LYS A 182 15.28 -15.80 16.52
C LYS A 182 14.41 -15.61 15.27
N PRO A 183 13.08 -15.86 15.34
CA PRO A 183 12.15 -15.52 14.26
C PRO A 183 12.28 -14.05 13.86
N TYR A 184 12.31 -13.80 12.54
CA TYR A 184 12.53 -12.49 11.96
C TYR A 184 11.31 -12.05 11.14
N ILE A 185 10.57 -11.10 11.65
CA ILE A 185 9.36 -10.54 11.03
C ILE A 185 9.68 -9.14 10.48
N ALA A 186 9.34 -8.89 9.22
CA ALA A 186 9.50 -7.60 8.56
C ALA A 186 8.14 -6.95 8.30
N THR A 187 8.05 -5.63 8.51
CA THR A 187 6.79 -4.91 8.32
C THR A 187 6.37 -4.80 6.86
N HIS A 188 7.32 -4.58 5.92
CA HIS A 188 7.03 -4.45 4.49
C HIS A 188 8.32 -4.55 3.66
N PRO A 189 8.24 -4.69 2.32
CA PRO A 189 9.41 -4.93 1.48
C PRO A 189 10.02 -3.69 0.81
N ASP A 190 9.43 -2.50 0.92
CA ASP A 190 9.77 -1.33 0.11
C ASP A 190 11.22 -0.90 0.31
N TYR A 191 11.97 -0.76 -0.79
CA TYR A 191 13.38 -0.35 -0.75
C TYR A 191 13.57 1.14 -0.52
N ASN A 192 12.63 1.95 -1.00
CA ASN A 192 12.71 3.39 -0.96
C ASN A 192 11.38 4.01 -0.54
N CYS A 193 11.46 5.02 0.32
CA CYS A 193 10.34 5.90 0.64
C CYS A 193 10.49 7.22 -0.14
N PRO A 194 9.50 7.64 -0.94
CA PRO A 194 9.55 8.91 -1.65
C PRO A 194 9.45 10.08 -0.66
N THR A 195 10.15 11.16 -0.98
CA THR A 195 10.13 12.44 -0.28
C THR A 195 9.98 13.58 -1.27
N GLU A 196 9.75 14.80 -0.82
CA GLU A 196 9.66 15.98 -1.70
C GLU A 196 10.94 16.22 -2.53
N THR A 197 12.10 15.77 -2.04
CA THR A 197 13.41 16.02 -2.65
C THR A 197 14.04 14.78 -3.29
N GLY A 198 13.33 13.64 -3.32
CA GLY A 198 13.86 12.39 -3.87
C GLY A 198 13.42 11.17 -3.06
N PHE A 199 14.34 10.26 -2.77
CA PHE A 199 14.07 9.01 -2.06
C PHE A 199 14.99 8.86 -0.86
N ILE A 200 14.46 8.27 0.22
CA ILE A 200 15.26 7.80 1.37
C ILE A 200 15.19 6.28 1.45
N PRO A 201 16.26 5.61 1.97
CA PRO A 201 16.24 4.17 2.20
C PRO A 201 15.08 3.77 3.13
N ASP A 202 14.36 2.73 2.76
CA ASP A 202 13.21 2.20 3.50
C ASP A 202 13.51 0.77 4.02
N MET A 203 12.51 0.08 4.48
CA MET A 203 12.60 -1.24 5.12
C MET A 203 13.34 -2.29 4.28
N GLY A 204 13.13 -2.32 2.96
CA GLY A 204 13.82 -3.24 2.06
C GLY A 204 15.34 -3.04 2.05
N ALA A 205 15.80 -1.79 2.17
CA ALA A 205 17.23 -1.50 2.30
C ALA A 205 17.80 -1.99 3.64
N ILE A 206 17.03 -1.85 4.74
CA ILE A 206 17.39 -2.40 6.06
C ILE A 206 17.46 -3.93 6.00
N MET A 207 16.48 -4.58 5.35
CA MET A 207 16.48 -6.03 5.13
C MET A 207 17.70 -6.49 4.35
N ALA A 208 18.08 -5.77 3.29
CA ALA A 208 19.28 -6.09 2.50
C ALA A 208 20.56 -5.99 3.33
N PHE A 209 20.68 -4.98 4.20
CA PHE A 209 21.80 -4.88 5.15
C PHE A 209 21.84 -6.08 6.11
N ILE A 210 20.69 -6.45 6.69
CA ILE A 210 20.58 -7.58 7.60
C ILE A 210 20.95 -8.90 6.88
N GLU A 211 20.44 -9.13 5.67
CA GLU A 211 20.75 -10.30 4.86
C GLU A 211 22.25 -10.39 4.55
N ALA A 212 22.85 -9.28 4.12
CA ALA A 212 24.29 -9.22 3.83
C ALA A 212 25.14 -9.52 5.07
N SER A 213 24.70 -9.09 6.26
CA SER A 213 25.44 -9.29 7.53
C SER A 213 25.23 -10.68 8.15
N THR A 214 24.03 -11.26 8.02
CA THR A 214 23.63 -12.47 8.77
C THR A 214 23.45 -13.70 7.88
N GLY A 215 23.33 -13.53 6.57
CA GLY A 215 22.94 -14.57 5.61
C GLY A 215 21.46 -14.98 5.69
N ARG A 216 20.63 -14.28 6.51
CA ARG A 216 19.22 -14.62 6.69
C ARG A 216 18.29 -13.55 6.10
N LYS A 217 17.24 -14.05 5.46
CA LYS A 217 16.08 -13.23 5.04
C LYS A 217 15.01 -13.23 6.12
N ALA A 218 14.07 -12.30 6.01
CA ALA A 218 12.89 -12.30 6.86
C ALA A 218 12.10 -13.60 6.70
N ASP A 219 11.68 -14.19 7.83
CA ASP A 219 10.85 -15.39 7.81
C ASP A 219 9.42 -15.06 7.35
N VAL A 220 8.95 -13.83 7.67
CA VAL A 220 7.64 -13.32 7.27
C VAL A 220 7.73 -11.83 6.96
N ILE A 221 7.06 -11.41 5.89
CA ILE A 221 6.83 -10.01 5.53
C ILE A 221 5.32 -9.76 5.49
N LEU A 222 4.83 -8.68 6.14
CA LEU A 222 3.41 -8.50 6.42
C LEU A 222 2.70 -7.42 5.58
N GLY A 223 3.44 -6.39 5.14
CA GLY A 223 2.89 -5.29 4.34
C GLY A 223 2.56 -5.68 2.90
N LYS A 224 2.04 -4.74 2.11
CA LYS A 224 1.80 -4.92 0.66
C LYS A 224 3.07 -5.42 -0.04
N PRO A 225 3.03 -6.40 -0.94
CA PRO A 225 1.85 -7.10 -1.46
C PRO A 225 1.53 -8.41 -0.73
N TYR A 226 2.00 -8.63 0.48
CA TYR A 226 1.87 -9.90 1.19
C TYR A 226 0.53 -10.06 1.91
N LYS A 227 0.21 -11.32 2.24
CA LYS A 227 -1.08 -11.71 2.82
C LYS A 227 -1.39 -11.02 4.16
N GLY A 228 -0.39 -10.71 4.98
CA GLY A 228 -0.61 -10.10 6.30
C GLY A 228 -1.43 -8.80 6.28
N ILE A 229 -1.16 -7.91 5.31
CA ILE A 229 -1.93 -6.67 5.16
C ILE A 229 -3.36 -6.93 4.65
N VAL A 230 -3.56 -8.01 3.90
CA VAL A 230 -4.89 -8.43 3.43
C VAL A 230 -5.72 -8.99 4.59
N ASP A 231 -5.10 -9.80 5.46
CA ASP A 231 -5.75 -10.31 6.67
C ASP A 231 -6.15 -9.16 7.61
N GLU A 232 -5.31 -8.13 7.74
CA GLU A 232 -5.64 -6.89 8.45
C GLU A 232 -6.88 -6.21 7.84
N ALA A 233 -6.92 -6.08 6.51
CA ALA A 233 -8.04 -5.47 5.81
C ALA A 233 -9.34 -6.28 6.00
N LEU A 234 -9.29 -7.60 5.86
CA LEU A 234 -10.43 -8.48 6.09
C LEU A 234 -10.98 -8.35 7.52
N MET A 235 -10.09 -8.38 8.51
CA MET A 235 -10.46 -8.29 9.92
C MET A 235 -11.14 -6.94 10.24
N ARG A 236 -10.62 -5.84 9.72
CA ARG A 236 -11.10 -4.50 10.04
C ARG A 236 -12.31 -4.06 9.23
N THR A 237 -12.46 -4.56 8.01
CA THR A 237 -13.57 -4.14 7.14
C THR A 237 -14.76 -5.08 7.17
N GLY A 238 -14.54 -6.37 7.41
CA GLY A 238 -15.57 -7.42 7.37
C GLY A 238 -16.11 -7.71 5.97
N PHE A 239 -15.57 -7.11 4.90
CA PHE A 239 -15.96 -7.38 3.53
C PHE A 239 -15.24 -8.61 2.97
N ALA A 240 -15.86 -9.31 2.01
CA ALA A 240 -15.21 -10.38 1.27
C ALA A 240 -14.18 -9.79 0.28
N LEU A 241 -13.18 -10.61 -0.13
CA LEU A 241 -12.10 -10.16 -0.99
C LEU A 241 -12.61 -9.63 -2.35
N ASP A 242 -13.61 -10.27 -2.93
CA ASP A 242 -14.21 -9.88 -4.20
C ASP A 242 -15.12 -8.63 -4.10
N GLU A 243 -15.44 -8.21 -2.87
CA GLU A 243 -16.14 -6.94 -2.57
C GLU A 243 -15.15 -5.78 -2.32
N MET A 244 -13.85 -6.05 -2.34
CA MET A 244 -12.81 -5.04 -2.10
C MET A 244 -12.00 -4.75 -3.35
N ALA A 245 -11.54 -3.50 -3.47
CA ALA A 245 -10.55 -3.09 -4.45
C ALA A 245 -9.34 -2.49 -3.75
N MET A 246 -8.12 -2.89 -4.14
CA MET A 246 -6.91 -2.17 -3.77
C MET A 246 -6.57 -1.16 -4.85
N VAL A 247 -6.49 0.11 -4.49
CA VAL A 247 -6.19 1.23 -5.39
C VAL A 247 -4.87 1.85 -4.97
N GLY A 248 -3.94 1.93 -5.90
CA GLY A 248 -2.63 2.54 -5.63
C GLY A 248 -1.90 2.92 -6.89
N ASP A 249 -0.76 3.56 -6.74
CA ASP A 249 0.08 4.04 -7.82
C ASP A 249 1.28 3.13 -8.12
N ARG A 250 1.45 2.03 -7.34
CA ARG A 250 2.55 1.08 -7.51
C ARG A 250 2.06 -0.29 -7.92
N LEU A 251 2.65 -0.82 -9.01
CA LEU A 251 2.31 -2.15 -9.52
C LEU A 251 2.71 -3.27 -8.55
N TYR A 252 3.94 -3.23 -8.07
CA TYR A 252 4.57 -4.30 -7.31
C TYR A 252 4.11 -4.41 -5.85
N THR A 253 3.45 -3.40 -5.32
CA THR A 253 2.85 -3.40 -3.98
C THR A 253 1.34 -3.30 -4.03
N ASP A 254 0.77 -2.17 -4.46
CA ASP A 254 -0.66 -1.90 -4.38
C ASP A 254 -1.47 -2.81 -5.29
N VAL A 255 -1.18 -2.73 -6.59
CA VAL A 255 -1.90 -3.54 -7.59
C VAL A 255 -1.69 -5.03 -7.34
N ALA A 256 -0.44 -5.42 -7.02
CA ALA A 256 -0.11 -6.80 -6.68
C ALA A 256 -0.88 -7.30 -5.45
N THR A 257 -1.12 -6.44 -4.43
CA THR A 257 -1.99 -6.81 -3.29
C THR A 257 -3.38 -7.20 -3.76
N GLY A 258 -3.99 -6.39 -4.63
CA GLY A 258 -5.32 -6.70 -5.17
C GLY A 258 -5.33 -7.96 -6.00
N VAL A 259 -4.45 -8.03 -7.00
CA VAL A 259 -4.43 -9.11 -8.00
C VAL A 259 -4.07 -10.46 -7.38
N ASN A 260 -3.05 -10.49 -6.50
CA ASN A 260 -2.54 -11.76 -5.93
C ASN A 260 -3.48 -12.38 -4.89
N HIS A 261 -4.42 -11.59 -4.35
CA HIS A 261 -5.27 -12.05 -3.25
C HIS A 261 -6.78 -12.05 -3.56
N GLY A 262 -7.16 -11.93 -4.84
CA GLY A 262 -8.56 -12.06 -5.26
C GLY A 262 -9.41 -10.81 -5.05
N MET A 263 -8.78 -9.65 -4.80
CA MET A 263 -9.43 -8.33 -4.84
C MET A 263 -9.30 -7.72 -6.23
N THR A 264 -10.04 -6.65 -6.50
CA THR A 264 -9.81 -5.86 -7.71
C THR A 264 -8.58 -4.96 -7.51
N GLY A 265 -7.49 -5.20 -8.27
CA GLY A 265 -6.31 -4.33 -8.31
C GLY A 265 -6.51 -3.18 -9.30
N ILE A 266 -6.49 -1.95 -8.82
CA ILE A 266 -6.69 -0.73 -9.62
C ILE A 266 -5.43 0.13 -9.54
N LEU A 267 -4.87 0.44 -10.71
CA LEU A 267 -3.74 1.37 -10.82
C LEU A 267 -4.24 2.79 -11.04
N VAL A 268 -3.65 3.76 -10.35
CA VAL A 268 -3.75 5.19 -10.69
C VAL A 268 -2.39 5.70 -11.15
N LEU A 269 -2.38 6.56 -12.18
CA LEU A 269 -1.16 7.11 -12.78
C LEU A 269 -0.78 8.48 -12.17
N SER A 270 -1.31 8.79 -11.01
CA SER A 270 -1.05 10.05 -10.30
C SER A 270 0.23 10.06 -9.46
N GLY A 271 0.92 8.93 -9.37
CA GLY A 271 2.13 8.75 -8.56
C GLY A 271 3.29 8.13 -9.34
N GLU A 272 3.82 6.99 -8.86
CA GLU A 272 5.06 6.37 -9.35
C GLU A 272 4.92 5.71 -10.74
N ALA A 273 3.83 4.95 -10.95
CA ALA A 273 3.71 4.15 -12.16
C ALA A 273 3.40 4.99 -13.40
N THR A 274 3.97 4.58 -14.52
CA THR A 274 3.71 5.09 -15.86
C THR A 274 3.19 3.96 -16.75
N MET A 275 2.65 4.28 -17.93
CA MET A 275 2.24 3.24 -18.89
C MET A 275 3.43 2.38 -19.34
N GLU A 276 4.62 2.94 -19.41
CA GLU A 276 5.84 2.19 -19.73
C GLU A 276 6.15 1.15 -18.64
N THR A 277 5.99 1.50 -17.36
CA THR A 277 6.17 0.54 -16.26
C THR A 277 5.10 -0.55 -16.27
N VAL A 278 3.87 -0.24 -16.67
CA VAL A 278 2.80 -1.24 -16.86
C VAL A 278 3.15 -2.25 -17.94
N GLU A 279 3.67 -1.78 -19.09
CA GLU A 279 4.06 -2.66 -20.22
C GLU A 279 5.21 -3.62 -19.86
N ASN A 280 6.08 -3.21 -18.94
CA ASN A 280 7.25 -3.99 -18.51
C ASN A 280 7.03 -4.79 -17.21
N SER A 281 5.83 -4.74 -16.62
CA SER A 281 5.49 -5.41 -15.37
C SER A 281 4.88 -6.79 -15.59
N ASP A 282 5.20 -7.72 -14.70
CA ASP A 282 4.50 -9.02 -14.62
C ASP A 282 3.16 -8.89 -13.84
N VAL A 283 2.90 -7.75 -13.19
CA VAL A 283 1.65 -7.47 -12.48
C VAL A 283 0.69 -6.75 -13.41
N GLU A 284 -0.43 -7.39 -13.72
CA GLU A 284 -1.46 -6.84 -14.59
C GLU A 284 -2.61 -6.21 -13.78
N PRO A 285 -2.77 -4.87 -13.78
CA PRO A 285 -3.92 -4.23 -13.14
C PRO A 285 -5.23 -4.71 -13.77
N HIS A 286 -6.28 -4.81 -12.97
CA HIS A 286 -7.63 -5.04 -13.49
C HIS A 286 -8.21 -3.79 -14.17
N LEU A 287 -7.90 -2.62 -13.63
CA LEU A 287 -8.29 -1.31 -14.16
C LEU A 287 -7.13 -0.32 -14.01
N ILE A 288 -7.06 0.65 -14.92
CA ILE A 288 -6.12 1.78 -14.84
C ILE A 288 -6.89 3.08 -15.03
N PHE A 289 -6.62 4.05 -14.16
CA PHE A 289 -7.17 5.41 -14.24
C PHE A 289 -6.03 6.42 -14.10
N GLY A 290 -6.23 7.64 -14.59
CA GLY A 290 -5.28 8.72 -14.37
C GLY A 290 -5.17 9.08 -12.89
N LYS A 291 -6.31 9.17 -12.19
CA LYS A 291 -6.44 9.50 -10.77
C LYS A 291 -7.77 8.99 -10.20
N LEU A 292 -7.97 9.09 -8.90
CA LEU A 292 -9.21 8.66 -8.22
C LEU A 292 -10.47 9.31 -8.81
N ALA A 293 -10.41 10.59 -9.19
CA ALA A 293 -11.54 11.31 -9.75
C ALA A 293 -12.09 10.66 -11.04
N ASP A 294 -11.23 10.00 -11.81
CA ASP A 294 -11.60 9.40 -13.09
C ASP A 294 -12.49 8.16 -12.93
N MET A 295 -12.55 7.60 -11.72
CA MET A 295 -13.47 6.52 -11.38
C MET A 295 -14.89 6.98 -11.09
N ILE A 296 -15.09 8.27 -10.74
CA ILE A 296 -16.39 8.79 -10.28
C ILE A 296 -17.55 8.50 -11.26
N PRO A 297 -17.37 8.64 -12.59
CA PRO A 297 -18.45 8.37 -13.55
C PRO A 297 -18.89 6.89 -13.63
N TYR A 298 -18.14 5.99 -13.03
CA TYR A 298 -18.37 4.53 -13.06
C TYR A 298 -18.87 3.96 -11.73
N LEU A 299 -18.99 4.80 -10.68
CA LEU A 299 -19.45 4.39 -9.34
C LEU A 299 -21.03 4.34 -9.22
#